data_4230e2a40a6f44fb80c08136dbb081fc
#
_entry.id   4230e2a40a6f44fb80c08136dbb081fc
#
_cell.length_a   1.000
_cell.length_b   1.000
_cell.length_c   1.000
_cell.angle_alpha   90.00
_cell.angle_beta   90.00
_cell.angle_gamma   90.00
#
_symmetry.space_group_name_H-M   'P 1'
#
loop_
_entity.id
_entity.type
_entity.pdbx_description
1 polymer ?
#
loop_
_entity_poly.entity_id
_entity_poly.type
_entity_poly.pdbx_seq_one_letter_code
_entity_poly.pdbx_strand_id
1 'polypeptide(L)'
;IKNGRTLVLVDSPNKVTGAATIRRAYEAKKNLLGGGWNKVVVLAWNFAFDISAAIQQYKEDVEVLVIPPDLLDKLSKKGYDKLIREGSVRFSSYQYLLVKPIQTEPHYGEQDKLTIELDNYVLLSPDNIPLDDKDKAKLQQVLEKDPLALIEYWSIDPDYDGITFRSQWQDY
;
A
#
# COMPACT_ATOMS: atom_id res chain seq x y z
N ILE A 1 -1.96 19.19 -24.69
CA ILE A 1 -1.76 18.60 -23.35
C ILE A 1 -3.16 18.43 -22.75
N LYS A 2 -3.70 17.21 -22.71
CA LYS A 2 -4.93 16.92 -21.97
C LYS A 2 -4.55 16.90 -20.48
N ASN A 3 -4.68 18.00 -19.80
CA ASN A 3 -4.62 18.04 -18.36
C ASN A 3 -5.88 17.31 -17.84
N GLY A 4 -5.71 16.03 -17.48
CA GLY A 4 -6.77 15.26 -16.85
C GLY A 4 -7.11 15.86 -15.48
N ARG A 5 -8.40 15.87 -15.11
CA ARG A 5 -8.86 16.32 -13.80
C ARG A 5 -8.69 15.16 -12.81
N THR A 6 -7.88 15.37 -11.77
CA THR A 6 -7.68 14.41 -10.68
C THR A 6 -8.40 14.87 -9.42
N LEU A 7 -9.22 14.01 -8.86
CA LEU A 7 -9.82 14.22 -7.54
C LEU A 7 -8.88 13.63 -6.48
N VAL A 8 -8.64 14.38 -5.41
CA VAL A 8 -7.82 13.89 -4.29
C VAL A 8 -8.68 13.80 -3.04
N LEU A 9 -8.72 12.63 -2.42
CA LEU A 9 -9.35 12.40 -1.13
C LEU A 9 -8.24 12.16 -0.11
N VAL A 10 -8.19 13.00 0.93
CA VAL A 10 -7.25 12.83 2.04
C VAL A 10 -8.02 12.27 3.23
N ASP A 11 -7.61 11.12 3.75
CA ASP A 11 -8.24 10.55 4.95
C ASP A 11 -7.57 11.10 6.22
N SER A 12 -8.20 10.91 7.37
CA SER A 12 -7.71 11.43 8.65
C SER A 12 -6.56 10.55 9.19
N PRO A 13 -5.52 11.14 9.82
CA PRO A 13 -4.45 10.36 10.48
C PRO A 13 -4.96 9.46 11.61
N ASN A 14 -6.12 9.81 12.20
CA ASN A 14 -6.73 9.04 13.29
C ASN A 14 -7.75 8.01 12.80
N LYS A 15 -7.75 7.70 11.50
CA LYS A 15 -8.69 6.79 10.89
C LYS A 15 -7.98 5.69 10.13
N VAL A 16 -8.54 4.49 10.17
CA VAL A 16 -8.12 3.37 9.33
C VAL A 16 -8.90 3.42 8.01
N THR A 17 -8.18 3.55 6.92
CA THR A 17 -8.72 3.58 5.56
C THR A 17 -9.02 2.15 5.10
N GLY A 18 -10.28 1.87 4.83
CA GLY A 18 -10.74 0.53 4.43
C GLY A 18 -11.52 0.54 3.12
N ALA A 19 -12.11 -0.60 2.78
CA ALA A 19 -12.87 -0.83 1.55
C ALA A 19 -13.98 0.21 1.32
N ALA A 20 -14.66 0.64 2.39
CA ALA A 20 -15.71 1.67 2.29
C ALA A 20 -15.17 3.02 1.81
N THR A 21 -13.95 3.39 2.20
CA THR A 21 -13.30 4.63 1.73
C THR A 21 -12.96 4.53 0.24
N ILE A 22 -12.44 3.38 -0.21
CA ILE A 22 -12.11 3.16 -1.62
C ILE A 22 -13.39 3.22 -2.49
N ARG A 23 -14.46 2.56 -2.06
CA ARG A 23 -15.75 2.62 -2.75
C ARG A 23 -16.28 4.06 -2.83
N ARG A 24 -16.26 4.80 -1.72
CA ARG A 24 -16.70 6.20 -1.69
C ARG A 24 -15.87 7.09 -2.62
N ALA A 25 -14.56 6.86 -2.70
CA ALA A 25 -13.68 7.57 -3.62
C ALA A 25 -14.07 7.30 -5.09
N TYR A 26 -14.34 6.04 -5.42
CA TYR A 26 -14.82 5.65 -6.75
C TYR A 26 -16.17 6.29 -7.09
N GLU A 27 -17.12 6.30 -6.18
CA GLU A 27 -18.42 6.94 -6.37
C GLU A 27 -18.29 8.46 -6.52
N ALA A 28 -17.39 9.09 -5.74
CA ALA A 28 -17.09 10.51 -5.85
C ALA A 28 -16.49 10.87 -7.23
N LYS A 29 -15.62 10.02 -7.78
CA LYS A 29 -15.13 10.19 -9.16
C LYS A 29 -16.26 10.30 -10.17
N LYS A 30 -17.31 9.50 -10.01
CA LYS A 30 -18.45 9.46 -10.94
C LYS A 30 -19.43 10.62 -10.76
N ASN A 31 -19.69 10.99 -9.52
CA ASN A 31 -20.85 11.83 -9.19
C ASN A 31 -20.50 13.22 -8.68
N LEU A 32 -19.30 13.41 -8.07
CA LEU A 32 -18.96 14.69 -7.43
C LEU A 32 -18.78 15.79 -8.48
N LEU A 33 -19.44 16.93 -8.28
CA LEU A 33 -19.41 18.10 -9.16
C LEU A 33 -19.76 17.77 -10.62
N GLY A 34 -20.69 16.85 -10.83
CA GLY A 34 -21.13 16.44 -12.16
C GLY A 34 -20.22 15.39 -12.84
N GLY A 35 -19.27 14.82 -12.13
CA GLY A 35 -18.34 13.82 -12.68
C GLY A 35 -17.24 14.41 -13.56
N GLY A 36 -16.76 13.62 -14.53
CA GLY A 36 -15.73 14.06 -15.48
C GLY A 36 -14.32 14.08 -14.92
N TRP A 37 -14.10 13.39 -13.80
CA TRP A 37 -12.78 13.16 -13.22
C TRP A 37 -12.10 12.00 -13.94
N ASN A 38 -10.85 12.16 -14.35
CA ASN A 38 -10.08 11.09 -14.99
C ASN A 38 -9.65 10.04 -13.97
N LYS A 39 -9.25 10.50 -12.77
CA LYS A 39 -8.68 9.66 -11.72
C LYS A 39 -9.06 10.20 -10.36
N VAL A 40 -9.15 9.33 -9.37
CA VAL A 40 -9.17 9.71 -7.95
C VAL A 40 -7.96 9.14 -7.23
N VAL A 41 -7.30 9.95 -6.42
CA VAL A 41 -6.19 9.56 -5.57
C VAL A 41 -6.64 9.61 -4.12
N VAL A 42 -6.48 8.51 -3.41
CA VAL A 42 -6.71 8.41 -1.96
C VAL A 42 -5.38 8.50 -1.25
N LEU A 43 -5.21 9.53 -0.42
CA LEU A 43 -4.04 9.71 0.44
C LEU A 43 -4.42 9.33 1.87
N ALA A 44 -3.70 8.39 2.47
CA ALA A 44 -3.99 7.94 3.82
C ALA A 44 -2.72 7.52 4.59
N TRP A 45 -2.81 7.46 5.93
CA TRP A 45 -1.73 7.05 6.83
C TRP A 45 -1.84 5.58 7.23
N ASN A 46 -3.06 5.13 7.53
CA ASN A 46 -3.32 3.80 8.08
C ASN A 46 -4.34 3.06 7.21
N PHE A 47 -4.14 1.77 7.02
CA PHE A 47 -4.94 0.94 6.14
C PHE A 47 -5.47 -0.29 6.87
N ALA A 48 -6.72 -0.68 6.56
CA ALA A 48 -7.27 -1.94 7.01
C ALA A 48 -6.54 -3.11 6.30
N PHE A 49 -6.36 -4.23 7.00
CA PHE A 49 -5.63 -5.38 6.47
C PHE A 49 -6.31 -5.99 5.22
N ASP A 50 -7.62 -5.84 5.09
CA ASP A 50 -8.45 -6.41 4.02
C ASP A 50 -8.68 -5.44 2.84
N ILE A 51 -8.05 -4.28 2.84
CA ILE A 51 -8.28 -3.23 1.83
C ILE A 51 -7.87 -3.66 0.42
N SER A 52 -6.96 -4.63 0.30
CA SER A 52 -6.36 -5.07 -0.97
C SER A 52 -7.41 -5.49 -2.00
N ALA A 53 -8.45 -6.22 -1.58
CA ALA A 53 -9.53 -6.64 -2.47
C ALA A 53 -10.30 -5.46 -3.08
N ALA A 54 -10.57 -4.42 -2.27
CA ALA A 54 -11.24 -3.21 -2.74
C ALA A 54 -10.34 -2.41 -3.70
N ILE A 55 -9.05 -2.33 -3.42
CA ILE A 55 -8.09 -1.67 -4.31
C ILE A 55 -8.03 -2.37 -5.65
N GLN A 56 -7.94 -3.69 -5.68
CA GLN A 56 -7.92 -4.46 -6.93
C GLN A 56 -9.20 -4.28 -7.74
N GLN A 57 -10.35 -4.22 -7.09
CA GLN A 57 -11.63 -4.01 -7.75
C GLN A 57 -11.71 -2.67 -8.49
N TYR A 58 -11.09 -1.62 -7.97
CA TYR A 58 -11.17 -0.26 -8.49
C TYR A 58 -9.85 0.31 -9.02
N LYS A 59 -8.84 -0.54 -9.29
CA LYS A 59 -7.47 -0.14 -9.64
C LYS A 59 -7.35 0.79 -10.85
N GLU A 60 -8.27 0.70 -11.80
CA GLU A 60 -8.27 1.55 -13.00
C GLU A 60 -8.72 2.98 -12.71
N ASP A 61 -9.49 3.18 -11.65
CA ASP A 61 -10.13 4.45 -11.31
C ASP A 61 -9.56 5.11 -10.06
N VAL A 62 -9.07 4.30 -9.12
CA VAL A 62 -8.63 4.72 -7.79
C VAL A 62 -7.16 4.37 -7.59
N GLU A 63 -6.34 5.38 -7.36
CA GLU A 63 -4.97 5.21 -6.89
C GLU A 63 -4.90 5.42 -5.39
N VAL A 64 -4.12 4.60 -4.70
CA VAL A 64 -3.92 4.70 -3.25
C VAL A 64 -2.45 4.98 -2.97
N LEU A 65 -2.19 6.06 -2.25
CA LEU A 65 -0.85 6.46 -1.84
C LEU A 65 -0.77 6.63 -0.32
N VAL A 66 0.38 6.30 0.21
CA VAL A 66 0.67 6.38 1.64
C VAL A 66 1.26 7.74 1.97
N ILE A 67 0.69 8.42 2.95
CA ILE A 67 1.24 9.65 3.49
C ILE A 67 2.36 9.28 4.47
N PRO A 68 3.58 9.84 4.30
CA PRO A 68 4.68 9.55 5.22
C PRO A 68 4.30 9.87 6.67
N PRO A 69 4.56 8.98 7.63
CA PRO A 69 4.20 9.19 9.04
C PRO A 69 4.79 10.47 9.64
N ASP A 70 5.97 10.86 9.19
CA ASP A 70 6.72 12.03 9.64
C ASP A 70 6.30 13.35 8.95
N LEU A 71 5.31 13.31 8.04
CA LEU A 71 4.88 14.49 7.31
C LEU A 71 4.40 15.62 8.23
N LEU A 72 3.60 15.29 9.24
CA LEU A 72 3.07 16.27 10.18
C LEU A 72 4.20 16.95 10.98
N ASP A 73 5.20 16.18 11.40
CA ASP A 73 6.40 16.70 12.08
C ASP A 73 7.24 17.57 11.16
N LYS A 74 7.41 17.18 9.90
CA LYS A 74 8.11 17.99 8.90
C LYS A 74 7.38 19.31 8.63
N LEU A 75 6.07 19.28 8.53
CA LEU A 75 5.26 20.49 8.35
C LEU A 75 5.40 21.45 9.53
N SER A 76 5.39 20.95 10.76
CA SER A 76 5.53 21.78 11.96
C SER A 76 6.94 22.40 12.10
N LYS A 77 8.00 21.68 11.70
CA LYS A 77 9.39 22.11 11.84
C LYS A 77 9.88 23.00 10.71
N LYS A 78 9.50 22.72 9.47
CA LYS A 78 10.04 23.42 8.29
C LYS A 78 9.10 24.45 7.68
N GLY A 79 7.81 24.38 7.99
CA GLY A 79 6.78 25.15 7.35
C GLY A 79 6.43 24.66 5.95
N TYR A 80 5.18 24.91 5.56
CA TYR A 80 4.56 24.42 4.32
C TYR A 80 5.29 24.88 3.05
N ASP A 81 5.58 26.18 2.95
CA ASP A 81 6.20 26.76 1.75
C ASP A 81 7.59 26.22 1.46
N LYS A 82 8.36 25.89 2.51
CA LYS A 82 9.69 25.35 2.37
C LYS A 82 9.65 23.92 1.85
N LEU A 83 8.77 23.09 2.37
CA LEU A 83 8.60 21.71 1.93
C LEU A 83 8.17 21.60 0.46
N ILE A 84 7.27 22.50 0.01
CA ILE A 84 6.85 22.56 -1.39
C ILE A 84 8.02 22.95 -2.30
N ARG A 85 8.75 24.00 -1.96
CA ARG A 85 9.89 24.47 -2.77
C ARG A 85 11.01 23.45 -2.87
N GLU A 86 11.25 22.70 -1.81
CA GLU A 86 12.27 21.65 -1.78
C GLU A 86 11.81 20.36 -2.48
N GLY A 87 10.53 20.23 -2.85
CA GLY A 87 9.95 19.01 -3.42
C GLY A 87 10.09 17.81 -2.48
N SER A 88 10.19 18.06 -1.17
CA SER A 88 10.56 17.04 -0.18
C SER A 88 9.38 16.24 0.35
N VAL A 89 8.15 16.56 -0.07
CA VAL A 89 6.98 15.75 0.25
C VAL A 89 6.72 14.77 -0.90
N ARG A 90 6.90 13.50 -0.60
CA ARG A 90 6.58 12.41 -1.52
C ARG A 90 5.62 11.46 -0.87
N PHE A 91 4.62 11.03 -1.60
CA PHE A 91 3.70 9.97 -1.18
C PHE A 91 4.23 8.65 -1.69
N SER A 92 4.28 7.66 -0.81
CA SER A 92 4.77 6.33 -1.16
C SER A 92 3.70 5.50 -1.86
N SER A 93 4.11 4.62 -2.75
CA SER A 93 3.24 3.59 -3.29
C SER A 93 2.73 2.69 -2.16
N TYR A 94 1.43 2.36 -2.19
CA TYR A 94 0.90 1.32 -1.31
C TYR A 94 1.31 -0.04 -1.84
N GLN A 95 1.79 -0.89 -0.94
CA GLN A 95 2.27 -2.24 -1.26
C GLN A 95 1.70 -3.23 -0.26
N TYR A 96 1.48 -4.45 -0.70
CA TYR A 96 1.01 -5.53 0.17
C TYR A 96 1.43 -6.90 -0.34
N LEU A 97 1.50 -7.84 0.58
CA LEU A 97 1.82 -9.22 0.33
C LEU A 97 0.53 -10.05 0.36
N LEU A 98 0.34 -10.89 -0.63
CA LEU A 98 -0.69 -11.93 -0.62
C LEU A 98 -0.08 -13.23 -0.14
N VAL A 99 -0.78 -13.89 0.78
CA VAL A 99 -0.39 -15.17 1.34
C VAL A 99 -1.50 -16.17 1.02
N LYS A 100 -1.14 -17.37 0.58
CA LYS A 100 -2.12 -18.45 0.40
C LYS A 100 -2.77 -18.83 1.73
N PRO A 101 -3.94 -19.46 1.73
CA PRO A 101 -4.56 -19.93 2.96
C PRO A 101 -3.57 -20.76 3.78
N ILE A 102 -3.36 -20.35 5.04
CA ILE A 102 -2.44 -21.04 5.95
C ILE A 102 -2.99 -22.44 6.23
N GLN A 103 -2.15 -23.45 6.03
CA GLN A 103 -2.48 -24.85 6.31
C GLN A 103 -1.92 -25.23 7.68
N THR A 104 -2.75 -25.90 8.48
CA THR A 104 -2.38 -26.39 9.81
C THR A 104 -2.58 -27.89 9.84
N GLU A 105 -1.53 -28.63 10.20
CA GLU A 105 -1.56 -30.08 10.34
C GLU A 105 -1.07 -30.47 11.73
N PRO A 106 -1.75 -31.41 12.42
CA PRO A 106 -1.25 -31.95 13.68
C PRO A 106 0.17 -32.52 13.51
N HIS A 107 1.05 -32.18 14.43
CA HIS A 107 2.41 -32.69 14.46
C HIS A 107 2.66 -33.42 15.79
N TYR A 108 3.88 -33.93 16.02
CA TYR A 108 4.19 -34.73 17.19
C TYR A 108 3.94 -33.97 18.52
N GLY A 109 3.17 -34.59 19.44
CA GLY A 109 2.83 -34.01 20.74
C GLY A 109 1.66 -33.03 20.65
N GLU A 110 1.76 -31.91 21.37
CA GLU A 110 0.78 -30.81 21.38
C GLU A 110 1.14 -29.69 20.37
N GLN A 111 1.95 -30.01 19.36
CA GLN A 111 2.41 -29.04 18.37
C GLN A 111 1.67 -29.22 17.05
N ASP A 112 1.42 -28.10 16.38
CA ASP A 112 0.90 -28.07 15.02
C ASP A 112 2.00 -27.64 14.04
N LYS A 113 2.00 -28.26 12.86
CA LYS A 113 2.82 -27.81 11.73
C LYS A 113 2.04 -26.78 10.92
N LEU A 114 2.58 -25.57 10.80
CA LEU A 114 2.05 -24.53 9.94
C LEU A 114 2.79 -24.53 8.60
N THR A 115 2.02 -24.51 7.51
CA THR A 115 2.54 -24.27 6.17
C THR A 115 2.05 -22.93 5.68
N ILE A 116 2.98 -22.01 5.44
CA ILE A 116 2.72 -20.66 4.96
C ILE A 116 3.42 -20.49 3.62
N GLU A 117 2.67 -20.10 2.61
CA GLU A 117 3.18 -19.88 1.25
C GLU A 117 2.85 -18.45 0.80
N LEU A 118 3.86 -17.72 0.37
CA LEU A 118 3.67 -16.41 -0.23
C LEU A 118 3.07 -16.61 -1.62
N ASP A 119 2.02 -15.86 -1.93
CA ASP A 119 1.31 -15.97 -3.21
C ASP A 119 1.76 -14.90 -4.19
N ASN A 120 1.72 -13.64 -3.77
CA ASN A 120 2.09 -12.52 -4.63
C ASN A 120 2.48 -11.29 -3.81
N TYR A 121 3.40 -10.49 -4.35
CA TYR A 121 3.70 -9.16 -3.86
C TYR A 121 3.15 -8.11 -4.83
N VAL A 122 2.37 -7.17 -4.32
CA VAL A 122 1.72 -6.14 -5.13
C VAL A 122 2.24 -4.76 -4.77
N LEU A 123 2.77 -4.08 -5.78
CA LEU A 123 3.21 -2.70 -5.73
C LEU A 123 2.31 -1.87 -6.66
N LEU A 124 1.45 -1.01 -6.09
CA LEU A 124 0.36 -0.37 -6.84
C LEU A 124 0.79 0.77 -7.76
N SER A 125 1.77 1.55 -7.36
CA SER A 125 2.18 2.75 -8.10
C SER A 125 3.71 2.79 -8.24
N PRO A 126 4.32 1.89 -9.03
CA PRO A 126 5.77 1.81 -9.19
C PRO A 126 6.39 3.11 -9.71
N ASP A 127 5.65 3.89 -10.49
CA ASP A 127 6.11 5.18 -11.02
C ASP A 127 6.39 6.23 -9.93
N ASN A 128 5.77 6.10 -8.75
CA ASN A 128 5.99 6.99 -7.62
C ASN A 128 7.26 6.67 -6.82
N ILE A 129 7.93 5.56 -7.12
CA ILE A 129 9.21 5.23 -6.50
C ILE A 129 10.29 6.13 -7.09
N PRO A 130 11.18 6.67 -6.27
CA PRO A 130 12.22 7.60 -6.71
C PRO A 130 13.41 6.87 -7.39
N LEU A 131 13.12 6.13 -8.45
CA LEU A 131 14.10 5.45 -9.29
C LEU A 131 14.26 6.21 -10.61
N ASP A 132 15.39 6.06 -11.26
CA ASP A 132 15.56 6.50 -12.64
C ASP A 132 14.78 5.61 -13.63
N ASP A 133 14.66 6.05 -14.88
CA ASP A 133 13.85 5.35 -15.90
C ASP A 133 14.37 3.93 -16.17
N LYS A 134 15.70 3.71 -16.09
CA LYS A 134 16.32 2.42 -16.31
C LYS A 134 15.98 1.44 -15.18
N ASP A 135 16.05 1.90 -13.95
CA ASP A 135 15.74 1.07 -12.80
C ASP A 135 14.23 0.84 -12.64
N LYS A 136 13.39 1.82 -13.03
CA LYS A 136 11.94 1.60 -13.17
C LYS A 136 11.61 0.52 -14.19
N ALA A 137 12.28 0.51 -15.33
CA ALA A 137 12.07 -0.53 -16.34
C ALA A 137 12.47 -1.94 -15.83
N LYS A 138 13.57 -2.04 -15.06
CA LYS A 138 13.94 -3.30 -14.40
C LYS A 138 12.91 -3.73 -13.36
N LEU A 139 12.48 -2.78 -12.51
CA LEU A 139 11.45 -3.05 -11.51
C LEU A 139 10.19 -3.60 -12.17
N GLN A 140 9.74 -3.00 -13.25
CA GLN A 140 8.57 -3.47 -14.01
C GLN A 140 8.76 -4.91 -14.51
N GLN A 141 9.95 -5.25 -15.04
CA GLN A 141 10.26 -6.61 -15.48
C GLN A 141 10.22 -7.63 -14.34
N VAL A 142 10.69 -7.26 -13.14
CA VAL A 142 10.62 -8.12 -11.97
C VAL A 142 9.17 -8.31 -11.54
N LEU A 143 8.38 -7.23 -11.46
CA LEU A 143 6.96 -7.29 -11.11
C LEU A 143 6.15 -8.18 -12.06
N GLU A 144 6.52 -8.24 -13.34
CA GLU A 144 5.83 -9.07 -14.35
C GLU A 144 6.23 -10.55 -14.29
N LYS A 145 7.48 -10.85 -13.90
CA LYS A 145 8.00 -12.22 -13.93
C LYS A 145 7.89 -12.92 -12.58
N ASP A 146 8.35 -12.27 -11.54
CA ASP A 146 8.44 -12.80 -10.19
C ASP A 146 8.39 -11.67 -9.17
N PRO A 147 7.20 -11.18 -8.83
CA PRO A 147 7.06 -10.09 -7.86
C PRO A 147 7.63 -10.44 -6.47
N LEU A 148 7.68 -11.72 -6.10
CA LEU A 148 8.21 -12.17 -4.81
C LEU A 148 9.72 -11.95 -4.70
N ALA A 149 10.44 -11.87 -5.82
CA ALA A 149 11.87 -11.52 -5.83
C ALA A 149 12.18 -10.10 -5.32
N LEU A 150 11.16 -9.27 -5.07
CA LEU A 150 11.31 -7.96 -4.43
C LEU A 150 11.29 -8.03 -2.90
N ILE A 151 11.01 -9.20 -2.33
CA ILE A 151 11.01 -9.42 -0.89
C ILE A 151 12.42 -9.84 -0.48
N GLU A 152 13.07 -9.01 0.32
CA GLU A 152 14.41 -9.31 0.81
C GLU A 152 14.38 -10.36 1.92
N TYR A 153 13.42 -10.25 2.81
CA TYR A 153 13.16 -11.24 3.86
C TYR A 153 11.73 -11.13 4.38
N TRP A 154 11.26 -12.17 5.02
CA TRP A 154 9.99 -12.18 5.73
C TRP A 154 10.10 -12.99 7.02
N SER A 155 9.20 -12.73 7.96
CA SER A 155 9.24 -13.38 9.26
C SER A 155 7.85 -13.69 9.79
N ILE A 156 7.78 -14.64 10.72
CA ILE A 156 6.54 -15.11 11.32
C ILE A 156 6.64 -14.98 12.85
N ASP A 157 5.57 -14.51 13.43
CA ASP A 157 5.28 -14.57 14.85
C ASP A 157 3.98 -15.34 15.06
N PRO A 158 4.03 -16.66 15.36
CA PRO A 158 2.84 -17.49 15.55
C PRO A 158 2.05 -17.14 16.80
N ASP A 159 2.68 -16.46 17.77
CA ASP A 159 2.09 -16.08 19.05
C ASP A 159 1.87 -14.56 19.16
N TYR A 160 1.63 -13.89 18.02
CA TYR A 160 1.46 -12.44 18.01
C TYR A 160 0.30 -11.98 18.88
N ASP A 161 0.61 -11.18 19.89
CA ASP A 161 -0.33 -10.68 20.90
C ASP A 161 -1.16 -9.45 20.43
N GLY A 162 -0.98 -9.01 19.18
CA GLY A 162 -1.61 -7.82 18.62
C GLY A 162 -0.88 -6.50 18.96
N ILE A 163 0.20 -6.54 19.71
CA ILE A 163 0.95 -5.36 20.18
C ILE A 163 2.43 -5.46 19.78
N THR A 164 3.08 -6.56 20.14
CA THR A 164 4.52 -6.73 19.95
C THR A 164 4.80 -7.90 19.03
N PHE A 165 5.34 -7.62 17.85
CA PHE A 165 5.78 -8.66 16.92
C PHE A 165 7.16 -9.19 17.33
N ARG A 166 7.27 -10.51 17.50
CA ARG A 166 8.52 -11.22 17.84
C ARG A 166 8.83 -12.20 16.72
N SER A 167 9.79 -11.87 15.86
CA SER A 167 10.20 -12.78 14.79
C SER A 167 10.73 -14.08 15.38
N GLN A 168 9.93 -15.13 15.35
CA GLN A 168 10.34 -16.47 15.80
C GLN A 168 10.89 -17.30 14.65
N TRP A 169 10.49 -17.00 13.45
CA TRP A 169 10.99 -17.63 12.23
C TRP A 169 11.14 -16.58 11.14
N GLN A 170 12.16 -16.73 10.28
CA GLN A 170 12.41 -15.84 9.15
C GLN A 170 13.08 -16.60 7.99
N ASP A 171 12.85 -16.10 6.77
CA ASP A 171 13.44 -16.59 5.52
C ASP A 171 13.88 -15.42 4.65
N TYR A 172 14.83 -15.67 3.72
CA TYR A 172 15.50 -14.67 2.88
C TYR A 172 15.34 -14.99 1.40
#